data_09885e8c2896bd22da13eba5600e17db
#
_entry.id   09885e8c2896bd22da13eba5600e17db
#
_cell.length_a   1.000
_cell.length_b   1.000
_cell.length_c   1.000
_cell.angle_alpha   90.00
_cell.angle_beta   90.00
_cell.angle_gamma   90.00
#
_symmetry.space_group_name_H-M   'P 1'
#
loop_
_entity.id
_entity.type
_entity.pdbx_description
1 polymer ?
#
loop_
_entity_poly.entity_id
_entity_poly.type
_entity_poly.pdbx_seq_one_letter_code
_entity_poly.pdbx_strand_id
1 'polypeptide(L)'
;KLHLVPASLSLAMVDVELSTAIARERILAEVLERAEVTKHYDFVLLDCPPSLGLITLNALTASTDIIIPLVSEVLPFKGLTMINDFINMVKRKLNPNVSILGILITRWESSKLSKGIEEKLRGALGETVFATKVRKNIRLAEAPLESRNILDYDKNSNGAKDYMLFTEEFLGRI
;
A
#
# COMPACT_ATOMS: atom_id res chain seq x y z
N LYS A 1 14.74 12.77 6.80
CA LYS A 1 15.31 12.59 5.44
C LYS A 1 14.56 11.46 4.76
N LEU A 2 14.27 11.61 3.45
CA LEU A 2 13.72 10.55 2.63
C LEU A 2 14.86 9.89 1.85
N HIS A 3 14.93 8.55 1.89
CA HIS A 3 15.81 7.75 1.05
C HIS A 3 14.97 6.81 0.20
N LEU A 4 15.42 6.50 -1.01
CA LEU A 4 14.73 5.64 -1.95
C LEU A 4 15.65 4.50 -2.39
N VAL A 5 15.12 3.28 -2.34
CA VAL A 5 15.72 2.12 -3.01
C VAL A 5 14.90 1.85 -4.28
N PRO A 6 15.43 2.20 -5.46
CA PRO A 6 14.68 2.04 -6.70
C PRO A 6 14.62 0.57 -7.12
N ALA A 7 13.47 0.15 -7.66
CA ALA A 7 13.35 -1.12 -8.36
C ALA A 7 14.05 -1.06 -9.73
N SER A 8 14.50 -2.22 -10.21
CA SER A 8 15.02 -2.38 -11.56
C SER A 8 14.19 -3.41 -12.34
N LEU A 9 14.35 -3.44 -13.66
CA LEU A 9 13.68 -4.43 -14.51
C LEU A 9 14.05 -5.89 -14.14
N SER A 10 15.22 -6.11 -13.56
CA SER A 10 15.62 -7.44 -13.07
C SER A 10 14.71 -7.94 -11.95
N LEU A 11 14.09 -7.06 -11.17
CA LEU A 11 13.16 -7.47 -10.13
C LEU A 11 11.92 -8.21 -10.69
N ALA A 12 11.56 -7.97 -11.96
CA ALA A 12 10.48 -8.71 -12.62
C ALA A 12 10.77 -10.21 -12.78
N MET A 13 12.06 -10.61 -12.75
CA MET A 13 12.49 -12.01 -12.87
C MET A 13 12.66 -12.72 -11.51
N VAL A 14 12.44 -12.02 -10.42
CA VAL A 14 12.68 -12.54 -9.06
C VAL A 14 11.90 -13.81 -8.75
N ASP A 15 10.67 -13.93 -9.23
CA ASP A 15 9.86 -15.15 -9.04
C ASP A 15 10.53 -16.40 -9.66
N VAL A 16 11.23 -16.23 -10.77
CA VAL A 16 11.96 -17.30 -11.45
C VAL A 16 13.30 -17.54 -10.77
N GLU A 17 14.08 -16.50 -10.55
CA GLU A 17 15.43 -16.58 -9.96
C GLU A 17 15.41 -17.17 -8.55
N LEU A 18 14.42 -16.82 -7.75
CA LEU A 18 14.29 -17.32 -6.39
C LEU A 18 13.40 -18.56 -6.26
N SER A 19 12.96 -19.15 -7.38
CA SER A 19 12.03 -20.30 -7.35
C SER A 19 12.55 -21.48 -6.53
N THR A 20 13.87 -21.71 -6.52
CA THR A 20 14.55 -22.80 -5.80
C THR A 20 15.28 -22.35 -4.53
N ALA A 21 15.25 -21.05 -4.20
CA ALA A 21 15.93 -20.55 -3.02
C ALA A 21 15.23 -20.98 -1.72
N ILE A 22 16.03 -21.37 -0.73
CA ILE A 22 15.52 -21.70 0.61
C ILE A 22 15.07 -20.43 1.30
N ALA A 23 13.92 -20.48 2.00
CA ALA A 23 13.33 -19.34 2.71
C ALA A 23 13.14 -18.09 1.84
N ARG A 24 12.87 -18.30 0.55
CA ARG A 24 12.73 -17.22 -0.47
C ARG A 24 11.71 -16.13 -0.10
N GLU A 25 10.75 -16.46 0.75
CA GLU A 25 9.74 -15.51 1.26
C GLU A 25 10.25 -14.58 2.35
N ARG A 26 11.45 -14.81 2.90
CA ARG A 26 12.05 -14.03 3.99
C ARG A 26 13.24 -13.16 3.58
N ILE A 27 13.64 -13.23 2.33
CA ILE A 27 14.86 -12.55 1.84
C ILE A 27 14.83 -11.06 2.14
N LEU A 28 13.71 -10.38 1.90
CA LEU A 28 13.61 -8.94 2.18
C LEU A 28 13.70 -8.66 3.70
N ALA A 29 13.02 -9.44 4.52
CA ALA A 29 13.08 -9.30 5.98
C ALA A 29 14.52 -9.42 6.48
N GLU A 30 15.25 -10.45 6.02
CA GLU A 30 16.66 -10.65 6.38
C GLU A 30 17.58 -9.52 5.91
N VAL A 31 17.33 -8.96 4.71
CA VAL A 31 18.09 -7.81 4.20
C VAL A 31 17.86 -6.58 5.07
N LEU A 32 16.60 -6.29 5.43
CA LEU A 32 16.25 -5.14 6.28
C LEU A 32 16.82 -5.30 7.70
N GLU A 33 16.81 -6.52 8.26
CA GLU A 33 17.43 -6.82 9.55
C GLU A 33 18.95 -6.60 9.52
N ARG A 34 19.64 -7.19 8.53
CA ARG A 34 21.12 -7.06 8.38
C ARG A 34 21.56 -5.61 8.20
N ALA A 35 20.78 -4.83 7.47
CA ALA A 35 21.03 -3.42 7.24
C ALA A 35 20.60 -2.52 8.43
N GLU A 36 20.07 -3.11 9.50
CA GLU A 36 19.59 -2.42 10.69
C GLU A 36 18.66 -1.23 10.38
N VAL A 37 17.83 -1.37 9.32
CA VAL A 37 17.02 -0.28 8.75
C VAL A 37 16.13 0.36 9.80
N THR A 38 15.54 -0.44 10.68
CA THR A 38 14.67 0.04 11.77
C THR A 38 15.36 0.88 12.83
N LYS A 39 16.69 0.85 12.89
CA LYS A 39 17.48 1.74 13.77
C LYS A 39 17.67 3.14 13.20
N HIS A 40 17.47 3.32 11.89
CA HIS A 40 17.78 4.54 11.17
C HIS A 40 16.55 5.26 10.60
N TYR A 41 15.40 4.57 10.52
CA TYR A 41 14.19 5.09 9.91
C TYR A 41 12.96 4.82 10.79
N ASP A 42 12.13 5.84 10.95
CA ASP A 42 10.85 5.72 11.66
C ASP A 42 9.84 4.93 10.83
N PHE A 43 9.92 5.04 9.48
CA PHE A 43 9.05 4.36 8.54
C PHE A 43 9.83 3.76 7.37
N VAL A 44 9.40 2.56 6.96
CA VAL A 44 9.83 1.90 5.73
C VAL A 44 8.58 1.60 4.90
N LEU A 45 8.44 2.25 3.76
CA LEU A 45 7.32 2.05 2.85
C LEU A 45 7.72 1.09 1.73
N LEU A 46 6.99 -0.01 1.59
CA LEU A 46 7.19 -1.02 0.55
C LEU A 46 6.09 -0.86 -0.50
N ASP A 47 6.44 -0.28 -1.66
CA ASP A 47 5.53 -0.18 -2.80
C ASP A 47 5.50 -1.51 -3.55
N CYS A 48 4.36 -2.18 -3.53
CA CYS A 48 4.20 -3.53 -4.04
C CYS A 48 3.47 -3.57 -5.39
N PRO A 49 3.83 -4.50 -6.29
CA PRO A 49 3.06 -4.74 -7.50
C PRO A 49 1.66 -5.27 -7.15
N PRO A 50 0.67 -5.13 -8.06
CA PRO A 50 -0.70 -5.59 -7.81
C PRO A 50 -0.88 -7.13 -7.82
N SER A 51 0.20 -7.88 -7.98
CA SER A 51 0.20 -9.34 -7.97
C SER A 51 0.45 -9.89 -6.57
N LEU A 52 -0.11 -11.05 -6.24
CA LEU A 52 0.16 -11.78 -5.00
C LEU A 52 1.33 -12.79 -5.17
N GLY A 53 2.39 -12.38 -5.89
CA GLY A 53 3.60 -13.15 -6.14
C GLY A 53 4.63 -13.07 -5.00
N LEU A 54 5.84 -13.59 -5.26
CA LEU A 54 6.92 -13.67 -4.28
C LEU A 54 7.38 -12.29 -3.77
N ILE A 55 7.33 -11.26 -4.62
CA ILE A 55 7.67 -9.88 -4.22
C ILE A 55 6.72 -9.40 -3.13
N THR A 56 5.40 -9.51 -3.36
CA THR A 56 4.38 -9.12 -2.39
C THR A 56 4.45 -9.99 -1.13
N LEU A 57 4.75 -11.28 -1.28
CA LEU A 57 4.95 -12.18 -0.14
C LEU A 57 6.13 -11.75 0.74
N ASN A 58 7.26 -11.38 0.13
CA ASN A 58 8.42 -10.84 0.84
C ASN A 58 8.10 -9.53 1.57
N ALA A 59 7.38 -8.63 0.90
CA ALA A 59 6.96 -7.36 1.50
C ALA A 59 6.08 -7.60 2.74
N LEU A 60 5.07 -8.45 2.64
CA LEU A 60 4.19 -8.78 3.77
C LEU A 60 4.93 -9.51 4.90
N THR A 61 5.90 -10.34 4.56
CA THR A 61 6.72 -11.05 5.56
C THR A 61 7.61 -10.08 6.34
N ALA A 62 8.04 -8.98 5.71
CA ALA A 62 8.89 -7.96 6.30
C ALA A 62 8.13 -6.79 6.96
N SER A 63 6.80 -6.71 6.78
CA SER A 63 5.99 -5.56 7.22
C SER A 63 5.34 -5.79 8.57
N THR A 64 5.03 -4.69 9.26
CA THR A 64 4.15 -4.66 10.44
C THR A 64 2.72 -4.34 10.04
N ASP A 65 2.54 -3.38 9.13
CA ASP A 65 1.26 -2.79 8.79
C ASP A 65 1.02 -2.79 7.28
N ILE A 66 -0.23 -2.98 6.89
CA ILE A 66 -0.65 -3.02 5.49
C ILE A 66 -1.69 -1.93 5.26
N ILE A 67 -1.44 -1.11 4.25
CA ILE A 67 -2.44 -0.19 3.70
C ILE A 67 -2.88 -0.75 2.34
N ILE A 68 -4.18 -0.89 2.14
CA ILE A 68 -4.75 -1.37 0.89
C ILE A 68 -5.38 -0.18 0.15
N PRO A 69 -4.71 0.38 -0.88
CA PRO A 69 -5.33 1.39 -1.73
C PRO A 69 -6.37 0.72 -2.64
N LEU A 70 -7.56 1.31 -2.70
CA LEU A 70 -8.70 0.77 -3.41
C LEU A 70 -9.35 1.82 -4.29
N VAL A 71 -9.51 1.51 -5.57
CA VAL A 71 -10.15 2.40 -6.53
C VAL A 71 -11.67 2.27 -6.44
N SER A 72 -12.38 3.40 -6.36
CA SER A 72 -13.85 3.43 -6.21
C SER A 72 -14.64 3.20 -7.50
N GLU A 73 -14.01 2.66 -8.54
CA GLU A 73 -14.64 2.46 -9.86
C GLU A 73 -15.13 1.02 -10.09
N VAL A 74 -14.66 0.04 -9.32
CA VAL A 74 -14.97 -1.40 -9.52
C VAL A 74 -15.43 -2.01 -8.21
N LEU A 75 -16.34 -2.99 -8.26
CA LEU A 75 -16.78 -3.76 -7.08
C LEU A 75 -15.58 -4.56 -6.50
N PRO A 76 -15.00 -4.11 -5.39
CA PRO A 76 -13.70 -4.61 -4.94
C PRO A 76 -13.77 -5.86 -4.06
N PHE A 77 -14.99 -6.33 -3.69
CA PHE A 77 -15.16 -7.32 -2.62
C PHE A 77 -14.48 -8.67 -2.90
N LYS A 78 -14.53 -9.17 -4.15
CA LYS A 78 -13.81 -10.42 -4.48
C LYS A 78 -12.30 -10.27 -4.36
N GLY A 79 -11.76 -9.14 -4.82
CA GLY A 79 -10.34 -8.84 -4.68
C GLY A 79 -9.92 -8.68 -3.23
N LEU A 80 -10.72 -8.00 -2.41
CA LEU A 80 -10.45 -7.85 -0.98
C LEU A 80 -10.49 -9.19 -0.24
N THR A 81 -11.41 -10.10 -0.59
CA THR A 81 -11.42 -11.44 0.00
C THR A 81 -10.14 -12.19 -0.32
N MET A 82 -9.69 -12.19 -1.58
CA MET A 82 -8.44 -12.85 -1.98
C MET A 82 -7.22 -12.25 -1.26
N ILE A 83 -7.15 -10.93 -1.16
CA ILE A 83 -6.05 -10.23 -0.45
C ILE A 83 -6.10 -10.61 1.04
N ASN A 84 -7.26 -10.59 1.67
CA ASN A 84 -7.43 -10.96 3.08
C ASN A 84 -7.01 -12.41 3.35
N ASP A 85 -7.40 -13.36 2.49
CA ASP A 85 -7.00 -14.76 2.62
C ASP A 85 -5.48 -14.93 2.49
N PHE A 86 -4.87 -14.18 1.55
CA PHE A 86 -3.42 -14.18 1.38
C PHE A 86 -2.70 -13.60 2.61
N ILE A 87 -3.16 -12.46 3.14
CA ILE A 87 -2.62 -11.88 4.37
C ILE A 87 -2.79 -12.83 5.56
N ASN A 88 -3.92 -13.47 5.70
CA ASN A 88 -4.16 -14.45 6.76
C ASN A 88 -3.24 -15.67 6.65
N MET A 89 -2.91 -16.10 5.43
CA MET A 89 -1.92 -17.15 5.21
C MET A 89 -0.52 -16.70 5.64
N VAL A 90 -0.10 -15.49 5.26
CA VAL A 90 1.18 -14.89 5.69
C VAL A 90 1.23 -14.76 7.21
N LYS A 91 0.18 -14.24 7.82
CA LYS A 91 0.08 -14.08 9.28
C LYS A 91 0.26 -15.40 10.04
N ARG A 92 -0.34 -16.45 9.53
CA ARG A 92 -0.27 -17.77 10.20
C ARG A 92 1.08 -18.48 10.02
N LYS A 93 1.77 -18.25 8.89
CA LYS A 93 2.92 -19.09 8.51
C LYS A 93 4.26 -18.38 8.52
N LEU A 94 4.28 -17.07 8.31
CA LEU A 94 5.50 -16.31 8.02
C LEU A 94 5.72 -15.14 8.97
N ASN A 95 4.68 -14.31 9.19
CA ASN A 95 4.78 -13.11 9.99
C ASN A 95 3.51 -12.91 10.84
N PRO A 96 3.48 -13.38 12.09
CA PRO A 96 2.29 -13.28 12.95
C PRO A 96 1.93 -11.84 13.33
N ASN A 97 2.87 -10.90 13.18
CA ASN A 97 2.69 -9.51 13.59
C ASN A 97 2.07 -8.63 12.50
N VAL A 98 2.02 -9.10 11.25
CA VAL A 98 1.46 -8.31 10.15
C VAL A 98 -0.04 -8.11 10.32
N SER A 99 -0.52 -6.88 10.12
CA SER A 99 -1.94 -6.55 10.24
C SER A 99 -2.39 -5.53 9.18
N ILE A 100 -3.69 -5.54 8.86
CA ILE A 100 -4.27 -4.51 7.98
C ILE A 100 -4.52 -3.28 8.84
N LEU A 101 -3.74 -2.22 8.62
CA LEU A 101 -3.92 -0.91 9.25
C LEU A 101 -5.15 -0.20 8.69
N GLY A 102 -5.37 -0.32 7.38
CA GLY A 102 -6.55 0.26 6.78
C GLY A 102 -6.65 0.14 5.27
N ILE A 103 -7.86 0.47 4.78
CA ILE A 103 -8.19 0.53 3.36
C ILE A 103 -8.39 1.99 2.99
N LEU A 104 -7.59 2.49 2.03
CA LEU A 104 -7.68 3.86 1.54
C LEU A 104 -8.45 3.89 0.22
N ILE A 105 -9.60 4.57 0.21
CA ILE A 105 -10.34 4.79 -1.03
C ILE A 105 -9.61 5.84 -1.86
N THR A 106 -9.24 5.47 -3.09
CA THR A 106 -8.54 6.34 -4.03
C THR A 106 -9.37 6.59 -5.29
N ARG A 107 -8.97 7.61 -6.07
CA ARG A 107 -9.67 8.03 -7.31
C ARG A 107 -11.18 8.23 -7.11
N TRP A 108 -11.56 8.69 -5.93
CA TRP A 108 -12.96 8.89 -5.58
C TRP A 108 -13.56 10.06 -6.37
N GLU A 109 -14.75 9.84 -6.91
CA GLU A 109 -15.57 10.86 -7.57
C GLU A 109 -16.94 10.96 -6.90
N SER A 110 -17.58 12.14 -6.98
CA SER A 110 -18.93 12.33 -6.46
C SER A 110 -20.00 11.71 -7.38
N SER A 111 -19.83 10.45 -7.77
CA SER A 111 -20.78 9.67 -8.57
C SER A 111 -21.64 8.78 -7.67
N LYS A 112 -22.81 8.36 -8.16
CA LYS A 112 -23.66 7.37 -7.47
C LYS A 112 -22.91 6.06 -7.23
N LEU A 113 -22.07 5.64 -8.19
CA LEU A 113 -21.28 4.42 -8.11
C LEU A 113 -20.26 4.52 -6.96
N SER A 114 -19.43 5.57 -6.96
CA SER A 114 -18.39 5.74 -5.93
C SER A 114 -18.99 5.87 -4.53
N LYS A 115 -20.10 6.60 -4.38
CA LYS A 115 -20.81 6.71 -3.10
C LYS A 115 -21.36 5.35 -2.64
N GLY A 116 -21.99 4.59 -3.52
CA GLY A 116 -22.51 3.27 -3.19
C GLY A 116 -21.43 2.25 -2.84
N ILE A 117 -20.25 2.32 -3.49
CA ILE A 117 -19.09 1.50 -3.12
C ILE A 117 -18.56 1.91 -1.74
N GLU A 118 -18.38 3.20 -1.49
CA GLU A 118 -17.92 3.72 -0.20
C GLU A 118 -18.86 3.29 0.94
N GLU A 119 -20.18 3.46 0.79
CA GLU A 119 -21.17 3.05 1.78
C GLU A 119 -21.11 1.55 2.09
N LYS A 120 -21.00 0.71 1.05
CA LYS A 120 -20.88 -0.74 1.23
C LYS A 120 -19.58 -1.13 1.92
N LEU A 121 -18.46 -0.51 1.56
CA LEU A 121 -17.17 -0.77 2.20
C LEU A 121 -17.20 -0.38 3.69
N ARG A 122 -17.67 0.82 3.99
CA ARG A 122 -17.78 1.29 5.38
C ARG A 122 -18.79 0.45 6.19
N GLY A 123 -19.91 0.05 5.58
CA GLY A 123 -20.88 -0.84 6.21
C GLY A 123 -20.34 -2.23 6.53
N ALA A 124 -19.47 -2.77 5.67
CA ALA A 124 -18.90 -4.10 5.85
C ALA A 124 -17.63 -4.13 6.73
N LEU A 125 -16.79 -3.09 6.67
CA LEU A 125 -15.44 -3.09 7.24
C LEU A 125 -15.23 -2.01 8.31
N GLY A 126 -16.22 -1.15 8.53
CA GLY A 126 -16.22 -0.16 9.62
C GLY A 126 -14.97 0.73 9.60
N GLU A 127 -14.34 0.82 10.75
CA GLU A 127 -13.15 1.67 10.99
C GLU A 127 -11.89 1.19 10.25
N THR A 128 -11.88 -0.03 9.70
CA THR A 128 -10.78 -0.48 8.84
C THR A 128 -10.67 0.37 7.57
N VAL A 129 -11.76 1.02 7.13
CA VAL A 129 -11.70 1.97 6.03
C VAL A 129 -11.29 3.34 6.57
N PHE A 130 -10.20 3.93 6.02
CA PHE A 130 -9.81 5.28 6.40
C PHE A 130 -10.97 6.27 6.20
N ALA A 131 -11.14 7.21 7.13
CA ALA A 131 -12.15 8.28 7.00
C ALA A 131 -11.82 9.15 5.79
N THR A 132 -10.54 9.43 5.62
CA THR A 132 -9.99 10.13 4.46
C THR A 132 -10.11 9.28 3.19
N LYS A 133 -10.35 9.96 2.08
CA LYS A 133 -10.33 9.40 0.73
C LYS A 133 -9.59 10.33 -0.22
N VAL A 134 -8.89 9.77 -1.19
CA VAL A 134 -8.18 10.54 -2.19
C VAL A 134 -9.07 10.70 -3.42
N ARG A 135 -9.46 11.95 -3.69
CA ARG A 135 -10.29 12.29 -4.86
C ARG A 135 -9.51 12.14 -6.15
N LYS A 136 -10.18 11.78 -7.22
CA LYS A 136 -9.61 11.83 -8.55
C LYS A 136 -9.17 13.25 -8.87
N ASN A 137 -7.90 13.42 -9.23
CA ASN A 137 -7.30 14.72 -9.47
C ASN A 137 -6.24 14.61 -10.57
N ILE A 138 -6.38 15.42 -11.62
CA ILE A 138 -5.46 15.41 -12.76
C ILE A 138 -4.03 15.82 -12.35
N ARG A 139 -3.89 16.70 -11.36
CA ARG A 139 -2.58 17.16 -10.86
C ARG A 139 -1.73 16.02 -10.30
N LEU A 140 -2.37 14.97 -9.72
CA LEU A 140 -1.67 13.75 -9.27
C LEU A 140 -1.09 12.94 -10.43
N ALA A 141 -1.68 13.01 -11.61
CA ALA A 141 -1.17 12.35 -12.81
C ALA A 141 -0.12 13.19 -13.54
N GLU A 142 -0.22 14.51 -13.46
CA GLU A 142 0.73 15.45 -14.09
C GLU A 142 2.05 15.57 -13.33
N ALA A 143 2.01 15.62 -12.00
CA ALA A 143 3.20 15.82 -11.17
C ALA A 143 4.36 14.85 -11.47
N PRO A 144 4.14 13.51 -11.64
CA PRO A 144 5.21 12.58 -12.02
C PRO A 144 5.82 12.85 -13.40
N LEU A 145 5.03 13.39 -14.36
CA LEU A 145 5.55 13.73 -15.69
C LEU A 145 6.62 14.83 -15.63
N GLU A 146 6.54 15.69 -14.62
CA GLU A 146 7.53 16.72 -14.32
C GLU A 146 8.56 16.29 -13.27
N SER A 147 8.61 15.00 -12.92
CA SER A 147 9.49 14.46 -11.87
C SER A 147 9.37 15.21 -10.54
N ARG A 148 8.16 15.63 -10.19
CA ARG A 148 7.83 16.36 -8.96
C ARG A 148 6.81 15.59 -8.12
N ASN A 149 6.89 15.71 -6.81
CA ASN A 149 5.81 15.26 -5.94
C ASN A 149 4.64 16.28 -5.99
N ILE A 150 3.46 15.85 -5.55
CA ILE A 150 2.25 16.69 -5.64
C ILE A 150 2.33 17.95 -4.76
N LEU A 151 3.04 17.91 -3.64
CA LEU A 151 3.18 19.05 -2.74
C LEU A 151 4.07 20.14 -3.33
N ASP A 152 5.08 19.76 -4.12
CA ASP A 152 5.95 20.68 -4.85
C ASP A 152 5.33 21.13 -6.18
N TYR A 153 4.49 20.28 -6.79
CA TYR A 153 3.82 20.58 -8.06
C TYR A 153 2.63 21.51 -7.88
N ASP A 154 1.67 21.13 -7.02
CA ASP A 154 0.48 21.91 -6.70
C ASP A 154 -0.04 21.61 -5.28
N LYS A 155 0.54 22.29 -4.29
CA LYS A 155 0.16 22.11 -2.87
C LYS A 155 -1.29 22.47 -2.55
N ASN A 156 -1.94 23.28 -3.42
CA ASN A 156 -3.33 23.71 -3.22
C ASN A 156 -4.34 22.79 -3.87
N SER A 157 -3.88 21.81 -4.67
CA SER A 157 -4.74 20.84 -5.32
C SER A 157 -5.51 19.98 -4.31
N ASN A 158 -6.65 19.44 -4.74
CA ASN A 158 -7.38 18.46 -3.92
C ASN A 158 -6.53 17.23 -3.62
N GLY A 159 -5.71 16.78 -4.59
CA GLY A 159 -4.82 15.65 -4.39
C GLY A 159 -3.81 15.88 -3.28
N ALA A 160 -3.14 17.03 -3.24
CA ALA A 160 -2.21 17.40 -2.17
C ALA A 160 -2.91 17.42 -0.80
N LYS A 161 -4.06 18.09 -0.73
CA LYS A 161 -4.84 18.21 0.51
C LYS A 161 -5.31 16.84 1.03
N ASP A 162 -5.80 15.98 0.14
CA ASP A 162 -6.30 14.65 0.52
C ASP A 162 -5.16 13.76 1.03
N TYR A 163 -3.98 13.80 0.41
CA TYR A 163 -2.82 13.05 0.90
C TYR A 163 -2.27 13.59 2.23
N MET A 164 -2.34 14.91 2.46
CA MET A 164 -1.97 15.47 3.77
C MET A 164 -2.92 14.99 4.87
N LEU A 165 -4.24 15.07 4.63
CA LEU A 165 -5.25 14.56 5.57
C LEU A 165 -5.10 13.05 5.82
N PHE A 166 -4.81 12.29 4.76
CA PHE A 166 -4.51 10.87 4.91
C PHE A 166 -3.27 10.63 5.77
N THR A 167 -2.22 11.42 5.58
CA THR A 167 -1.00 11.29 6.40
C THR A 167 -1.28 11.57 7.88
N GLU A 168 -2.08 12.58 8.19
CA GLU A 168 -2.50 12.89 9.57
C GLU A 168 -3.30 11.75 10.18
N GLU A 169 -4.27 11.20 9.44
CA GLU A 169 -5.07 10.06 9.89
C GLU A 169 -4.21 8.80 10.06
N PHE A 170 -3.30 8.53 9.13
CA PHE A 170 -2.34 7.42 9.21
C PHE A 170 -1.49 7.51 10.47
N LEU A 171 -0.88 8.67 10.73
CA LEU A 171 -0.05 8.88 11.92
C LEU A 171 -0.84 8.78 13.23
N GLY A 172 -2.13 9.02 13.21
CA GLY A 172 -3.01 8.83 14.37
C GLY A 172 -3.43 7.38 14.61
N ARG A 173 -3.15 6.45 13.67
CA ARG A 173 -3.49 5.02 13.79
C ARG A 173 -2.32 4.14 14.27
N ILE A 174 -1.11 4.68 14.22
CA ILE A 174 0.14 4.00 14.62
C ILE A 174 0.78 4.64 15.91
#